data_681dc479fe42b69b6a269368c64bbe1c
#
_entry.id   681dc479fe42b69b6a269368c64bbe1c
#
_cell.length_a   1.000
_cell.length_b   1.000
_cell.length_c   1.000
_cell.angle_alpha   90.00
_cell.angle_beta   90.00
_cell.angle_gamma   90.00
#
_symmetry.space_group_name_H-M   'P 1'
#
loop_
_entity.id
_entity.type
_entity.pdbx_description
1 polymer ?
#
loop_
_entity_poly.entity_id
_entity_poly.type
_entity_poly.pdbx_seq_one_letter_code
_entity_poly.pdbx_strand_id
1 'polypeptide(L)' 'MERSQIFDMMSTLKLYGMRSAYDEIMASGIKRQHEPPRIVGDLLQSEIAEK' A
#
# COMPACT_ATOMS: atom_id res chain seq x y z
N MET A 1 -6.42 -11.74 -6.55
CA MET A 1 -4.98 -11.44 -6.62
C MET A 1 -4.37 -11.67 -5.25
N GLU A 2 -3.27 -12.40 -5.19
CA GLU A 2 -2.62 -12.71 -3.94
C GLU A 2 -1.66 -11.60 -3.51
N ARG A 3 -1.38 -11.54 -2.19
CA ARG A 3 -0.49 -10.55 -1.62
C ARG A 3 0.90 -10.58 -2.27
N SER A 4 1.43 -11.77 -2.52
CA SER A 4 2.74 -11.92 -3.15
C SER A 4 2.77 -11.31 -4.55
N GLN A 5 1.70 -11.43 -5.31
CA GLN A 5 1.59 -10.84 -6.64
C GLN A 5 1.58 -9.31 -6.56
N ILE A 6 0.89 -8.75 -5.56
CA ILE A 6 0.87 -7.31 -5.34
C ILE A 6 2.27 -6.80 -5.02
N PHE A 7 2.98 -7.50 -4.13
CA PHE A 7 4.35 -7.12 -3.78
C PHE A 7 5.31 -7.21 -4.96
N ASP A 8 5.15 -8.23 -5.81
CA ASP A 8 5.97 -8.37 -7.01
C ASP A 8 5.73 -7.20 -7.97
N MET A 9 4.49 -6.79 -8.14
CA MET A 9 4.16 -5.65 -9.01
C MET A 9 4.71 -4.35 -8.45
N MET A 10 4.62 -4.15 -7.13
CA MET A 10 5.20 -2.96 -6.51
C MET A 10 6.71 -2.92 -6.71
N SER A 11 7.38 -4.06 -6.58
CA SER A 11 8.83 -4.16 -6.82
C SER A 11 9.17 -3.86 -8.26
N THR A 12 8.39 -4.37 -9.21
CA THR A 12 8.58 -4.12 -10.64
C THR A 12 8.49 -2.63 -10.96
N LEU A 13 7.58 -1.93 -10.31
CA LEU A 13 7.39 -0.49 -10.51
C LEU A 13 8.26 0.35 -9.59
N LYS A 14 9.07 -0.29 -8.75
CA LYS A 14 9.95 0.37 -7.77
C LYS A 14 9.16 1.20 -6.75
N LEU A 15 7.99 0.71 -6.36
CA LEU A 15 7.13 1.37 -5.38
C LEU A 15 7.46 0.86 -3.97
N TYR A 16 8.69 1.12 -3.54
CA TYR A 16 9.19 0.56 -2.27
C TYR A 16 8.57 1.19 -1.04
N GLY A 17 8.18 2.45 -1.12
CA GLY A 17 7.47 3.11 -0.03
C GLY A 17 6.10 2.50 0.20
N MET A 18 5.34 2.25 -0.87
CA MET A 18 4.05 1.56 -0.77
C MET A 18 4.24 0.14 -0.24
N ARG A 19 5.27 -0.54 -0.74
CA ARG A 19 5.55 -1.92 -0.33
C ARG A 19 5.83 -2.01 1.17
N SER A 20 6.64 -1.08 1.69
CA SER A 20 6.99 -1.04 3.12
C SER A 20 5.78 -0.79 4.02
N ALA A 21 4.85 0.04 3.57
CA ALA A 21 3.69 0.45 4.37
C ALA A 21 2.45 -0.39 4.09
N TYR A 22 2.49 -1.28 3.12
CA TYR A 22 1.31 -2.00 2.64
C TYR A 22 0.54 -2.71 3.77
N ASP A 23 1.25 -3.56 4.54
CA ASP A 23 0.59 -4.37 5.55
C ASP A 23 -0.03 -3.50 6.64
N GLU A 24 0.67 -2.46 7.07
CA GLU A 24 0.17 -1.55 8.10
C GLU A 24 -1.06 -0.79 7.61
N ILE A 25 -1.02 -0.27 6.39
CA ILE A 25 -2.13 0.49 5.82
C ILE A 25 -3.34 -0.41 5.64
N MET A 26 -3.15 -1.64 5.16
CA MET A 26 -4.26 -2.57 5.00
C MET A 26 -4.87 -2.95 6.33
N ALA A 27 -4.06 -3.24 7.33
CA ALA A 27 -4.55 -3.59 8.67
C ALA A 27 -5.34 -2.43 9.29
N SER A 28 -4.83 -1.20 9.19
CA SER A 28 -5.53 -0.01 9.67
C SER A 28 -6.82 0.23 8.90
N GLY A 29 -6.78 0.05 7.59
CA GLY A 29 -7.95 0.24 6.74
C GLY A 29 -9.08 -0.70 7.11
N ILE A 30 -8.77 -1.97 7.35
CA ILE A 30 -9.75 -2.95 7.76
C ILE A 30 -10.28 -2.63 9.16
N LYS A 31 -9.39 -2.35 10.09
CA LYS A 31 -9.75 -2.07 11.49
C LYS A 31 -10.65 -0.84 11.62
N ARG A 32 -10.34 0.21 10.87
CA ARG A 32 -11.07 1.50 10.93
C ARG A 32 -12.13 1.60 9.86
N GLN A 33 -12.32 0.57 9.07
CA GLN A 33 -13.33 0.53 8.01
C GLN A 33 -13.16 1.68 7.01
N HIS A 34 -11.91 1.94 6.62
CA HIS A 34 -11.63 2.95 5.59
C HIS A 34 -12.17 2.49 4.25
N GLU A 35 -12.66 3.44 3.46
CA GLU A 35 -13.10 3.15 2.11
C GLU A 35 -11.91 2.87 1.20
N PRO A 36 -12.09 2.06 0.14
CA PRO A 36 -10.99 1.73 -0.77
C PRO A 36 -10.21 2.93 -1.31
N PRO A 37 -10.84 4.04 -1.75
CA PRO A 37 -10.07 5.19 -2.23
C PRO A 37 -9.13 5.77 -1.17
N ARG A 38 -9.52 5.73 0.10
CA ARG A 38 -8.65 6.21 1.16
C ARG A 38 -7.43 5.31 1.33
N ILE A 39 -7.63 4.00 1.23
CA ILE A 39 -6.52 3.05 1.33
C ILE A 39 -5.53 3.29 0.19
N VAL A 40 -6.02 3.45 -1.02
CA VAL A 40 -5.18 3.75 -2.18
C VAL A 40 -4.42 5.06 -1.98
N GLY A 41 -5.11 6.09 -1.47
CA GLY A 41 -4.48 7.38 -1.19
C GLY A 41 -3.36 7.28 -0.17
N ASP A 42 -3.59 6.54 0.91
CA ASP A 42 -2.57 6.32 1.95
C ASP A 42 -1.35 5.61 1.38
N LEU A 43 -1.55 4.61 0.52
CA LEU A 43 -0.45 3.92 -0.15
C LEU A 43 0.36 4.86 -1.03
N LEU A 44 -0.31 5.68 -1.81
CA LEU A 44 0.35 6.64 -2.69
C LEU A 44 1.14 7.68 -1.89
N GLN A 45 0.58 8.16 -0.77
CA GLN A 45 1.27 9.10 0.10
C GLN A 45 2.52 8.49 0.70
N SER A 46 2.47 7.21 1.08
CA SER A 46 3.64 6.50 1.60
C SER A 46 4.74 6.43 0.55
N GLU A 47 4.37 6.24 -0.70
CA GLU A 47 5.34 6.20 -1.79
C GLU A 47 5.98 7.57 -2.02
N ILE A 48 5.19 8.63 -1.98
CA ILE A 48 5.69 10.01 -2.11
C ILE A 48 6.65 10.33 -0.98
N ALA A 49 6.32 9.94 0.23
CA ALA A 49 7.17 10.21 1.40
C ALA A 49 8.51 9.49 1.31
N GLU A 50 8.55 8.31 0.68
CA GLU A 50 9.78 7.54 0.52
C GLU A 50 10.73 8.19 -0.48
N LYS A 51 10.23 8.95 -1.41
CA LYS A 51 11.04 9.68 -2.39
C LYS A 51 11.45 11.04 -1.83
#